data_c6daa5bafcdb0591055ed3917bde914b
#
_entry.id   c6daa5bafcdb0591055ed3917bde914b
#
_cell.length_a   1.000
_cell.length_b   1.000
_cell.length_c   1.000
_cell.angle_alpha   90.00
_cell.angle_beta   90.00
_cell.angle_gamma   90.00
#
_symmetry.space_group_name_H-M   'P 1'
#
loop_
_entity.id
_entity.type
_entity.pdbx_description
1 polymer ?
#
loop_
_entity_poly.entity_id
_entity_poly.type
_entity_poly.pdbx_seq_one_letter_code
_entity_poly.pdbx_strand_id
1 'polypeptide(L)'
;MNADEGRREATMTTNRDEVGPLFDTGGAHSDLLTACRYIDSRLEFAREPVCRTDLSGGELYRECLARFRDEQRNLLRPAAFLPRIAAMGLMRWFDQLVVRRTIDSLRADVHAVYGCNVSACSATEDVAWRTIFDGLDCEPSVAKRLVIEITETAPLNPVTGRAFAHRIRQSGCRIAIDDFGVGHSAANHLVVGNPDIVKMDRSMLVLIRHNAVGRYQLRRLVAHAYEHARDVVAEGVENELDRQVMMDAGIQWAQGDHFSGRANAA
;
A
#
# COMPACT_ATOMS: atom_id res chain seq x y z
N MET A 1 34.99 12.12 49.17
CA MET A 1 34.92 10.76 48.62
C MET A 1 33.92 10.80 47.50
N ASN A 2 34.42 10.92 46.27
CA ASN A 2 33.67 11.12 45.03
C ASN A 2 33.16 9.79 44.52
N ALA A 3 31.90 9.72 44.14
CA ALA A 3 31.36 8.66 43.29
C ALA A 3 30.84 9.35 42.03
N ASP A 4 31.58 9.08 40.95
CA ASP A 4 31.33 9.52 39.59
C ASP A 4 30.40 8.48 38.95
N GLU A 5 29.16 8.87 38.64
CA GLU A 5 28.22 8.04 37.88
C GLU A 5 28.27 8.45 36.43
N GLY A 6 29.05 7.69 35.67
CA GLY A 6 29.14 7.81 34.21
C GLY A 6 27.83 7.49 33.49
N ARG A 7 27.16 8.51 32.98
CA ARG A 7 26.14 8.40 31.93
C ARG A 7 26.81 7.88 30.66
N ARG A 8 26.48 6.65 30.27
CA ARG A 8 26.73 6.15 28.91
C ARG A 8 25.57 6.65 28.01
N GLU A 9 25.83 7.69 27.27
CA GLU A 9 25.03 8.05 26.11
C GLU A 9 25.22 6.97 25.04
N ALA A 10 24.14 6.26 24.74
CA ALA A 10 24.08 5.37 23.57
C ALA A 10 23.96 6.26 22.33
N THR A 11 25.07 6.50 21.67
CA THR A 11 25.12 7.11 20.34
C THR A 11 24.46 6.18 19.34
N MET A 12 23.24 6.48 18.95
CA MET A 12 22.60 5.88 17.78
C MET A 12 23.36 6.39 16.55
N THR A 13 24.33 5.63 16.10
CA THR A 13 24.97 5.79 14.79
C THR A 13 23.95 5.37 13.73
N THR A 14 23.23 6.34 13.18
CA THR A 14 22.49 6.17 11.93
C THR A 14 23.52 5.91 10.84
N ASN A 15 23.52 4.71 10.33
CA ASN A 15 24.33 4.26 9.19
C ASN A 15 23.83 5.01 7.94
N ARG A 16 24.40 6.20 7.66
CA ARG A 16 24.08 7.08 6.52
C ARG A 16 24.82 6.72 5.23
N ASP A 17 25.71 5.75 5.24
CA ASP A 17 26.74 5.60 4.19
C ASP A 17 26.62 4.34 3.32
N GLU A 18 25.54 3.53 3.41
CA GLU A 18 25.44 2.29 2.62
C GLU A 18 24.54 2.36 1.38
N VAL A 19 23.95 3.52 1.03
CA VAL A 19 23.19 3.64 -0.21
C VAL A 19 24.00 4.52 -1.18
N GLY A 20 24.81 3.87 -2.02
CA GLY A 20 25.50 4.53 -3.13
C GLY A 20 24.55 5.39 -4.00
N PRO A 21 25.06 6.29 -4.84
CA PRO A 21 24.23 7.22 -5.60
C PRO A 21 23.32 6.45 -6.57
N LEU A 22 22.05 6.24 -6.16
CA LEU A 22 21.03 5.65 -7.04
C LEU A 22 20.80 6.52 -8.29
N PHE A 23 21.18 7.81 -8.24
CA PHE A 23 21.07 8.76 -9.34
C PHE A 23 22.15 9.85 -9.14
N ASP A 24 23.24 9.81 -9.89
CA ASP A 24 24.17 10.94 -10.01
C ASP A 24 23.72 11.79 -11.19
N THR A 25 23.10 12.95 -10.90
CA THR A 25 22.47 13.78 -11.92
C THR A 25 23.12 15.15 -11.94
N GLY A 26 23.99 15.37 -12.92
CA GLY A 26 24.69 16.64 -13.16
C GLY A 26 24.02 17.57 -14.18
N GLY A 27 22.69 17.86 -14.12
CA GLY A 27 21.99 18.78 -15.05
C GLY A 27 20.45 18.69 -15.02
N ALA A 28 19.75 19.78 -14.72
CA ALA A 28 18.40 19.72 -14.13
C ALA A 28 17.21 19.25 -15.01
N HIS A 29 17.27 19.23 -16.35
CA HIS A 29 16.13 18.84 -17.20
C HIS A 29 16.36 17.57 -18.01
N SER A 30 17.56 17.35 -18.52
CA SER A 30 17.96 16.05 -19.13
C SER A 30 17.86 14.91 -18.10
N ASP A 31 17.98 15.23 -16.84
CA ASP A 31 18.11 14.32 -15.72
C ASP A 31 16.79 13.71 -15.27
N LEU A 32 15.68 14.48 -15.25
CA LEU A 32 14.37 13.95 -14.85
C LEU A 32 13.85 12.89 -15.82
N LEU A 33 13.98 13.08 -17.12
CA LEU A 33 13.57 12.08 -18.11
C LEU A 33 14.45 10.83 -18.02
N THR A 34 15.74 11.02 -17.79
CA THR A 34 16.68 9.90 -17.59
C THR A 34 16.34 9.15 -16.31
N ALA A 35 16.06 9.86 -15.20
CA ALA A 35 15.60 9.25 -13.95
C ALA A 35 14.27 8.47 -14.14
N CYS A 36 13.29 9.05 -14.84
CA CYS A 36 12.04 8.38 -15.13
C CYS A 36 12.25 7.07 -15.92
N ARG A 37 13.08 7.11 -16.99
CA ARG A 37 13.40 5.89 -17.77
C ARG A 37 14.15 4.85 -16.95
N TYR A 38 15.07 5.28 -16.11
CA TYR A 38 15.82 4.41 -15.21
C TYR A 38 14.89 3.71 -14.21
N ILE A 39 13.99 4.47 -13.55
CA ILE A 39 13.00 3.93 -12.62
C ILE A 39 12.07 2.95 -13.35
N ASP A 40 11.51 3.34 -14.48
CA ASP A 40 10.57 2.50 -15.25
C ASP A 40 11.21 1.17 -15.68
N SER A 41 12.48 1.20 -16.14
CA SER A 41 13.19 -0.01 -16.57
C SER A 41 13.51 -1.01 -15.44
N ARG A 42 13.47 -0.57 -14.18
CA ARG A 42 13.89 -1.36 -13.01
C ARG A 42 12.78 -1.60 -12.00
N LEU A 43 11.58 -1.09 -12.26
CA LEU A 43 10.40 -1.32 -11.44
C LEU A 43 9.91 -2.76 -11.65
N GLU A 44 9.83 -3.50 -10.58
CA GLU A 44 9.24 -4.83 -10.50
C GLU A 44 8.14 -4.86 -9.44
N PHE A 45 7.30 -5.90 -9.45
CA PHE A 45 6.29 -6.11 -8.41
C PHE A 45 6.54 -7.41 -7.65
N ALA A 46 6.58 -7.32 -6.32
CA ALA A 46 6.22 -8.45 -5.48
C ALA A 46 4.69 -8.46 -5.35
N ARG A 47 4.07 -9.63 -5.48
CA ARG A 47 2.61 -9.78 -5.38
C ARG A 47 2.27 -10.50 -4.10
N GLU A 48 1.55 -9.82 -3.22
CA GLU A 48 1.17 -10.36 -1.92
C GLU A 48 -0.34 -10.62 -1.90
N PRO A 49 -0.77 -11.87 -1.66
CA PRO A 49 -2.19 -12.22 -1.72
C PRO A 49 -2.94 -11.77 -0.47
N VAL A 50 -4.14 -11.26 -0.66
CA VAL A 50 -5.14 -11.05 0.39
C VAL A 50 -6.06 -12.27 0.40
N CYS A 51 -5.90 -13.11 1.42
CA CYS A 51 -6.55 -14.41 1.53
C CYS A 51 -7.64 -14.45 2.61
N ARG A 52 -8.50 -15.45 2.54
CA ARG A 52 -9.49 -15.70 3.60
C ARG A 52 -8.83 -16.17 4.89
N THR A 53 -9.27 -15.61 6.01
CA THR A 53 -8.79 -15.99 7.34
C THR A 53 -9.22 -17.39 7.76
N ASP A 54 -10.35 -17.89 7.25
CA ASP A 54 -10.86 -19.25 7.52
C ASP A 54 -10.19 -20.35 6.68
N LEU A 55 -9.25 -19.98 5.83
CA LEU A 55 -8.51 -20.89 4.93
C LEU A 55 -9.40 -21.68 3.97
N SER A 56 -10.64 -21.27 3.75
CA SER A 56 -11.58 -21.94 2.82
C SER A 56 -11.18 -21.79 1.35
N GLY A 57 -10.09 -21.08 1.07
CA GLY A 57 -9.61 -20.76 -0.26
C GLY A 57 -10.15 -19.42 -0.78
N GLY A 58 -9.64 -19.01 -1.94
CA GLY A 58 -9.99 -17.74 -2.56
C GLY A 58 -9.11 -16.58 -2.12
N GLU A 59 -8.91 -15.69 -3.07
CA GLU A 59 -8.19 -14.43 -2.90
C GLU A 59 -9.14 -13.27 -3.18
N LEU A 60 -9.09 -12.22 -2.36
CA LEU A 60 -9.81 -10.98 -2.63
C LEU A 60 -9.15 -10.22 -3.78
N TYR A 61 -7.84 -10.11 -3.72
CA TYR A 61 -6.92 -9.58 -4.73
C TYR A 61 -5.46 -9.86 -4.32
N ARG A 62 -4.50 -9.51 -5.18
CA ARG A 62 -3.06 -9.47 -4.84
C ARG A 62 -2.56 -8.05 -4.90
N GLU A 63 -1.93 -7.60 -3.84
CA GLU A 63 -1.29 -6.29 -3.81
C GLU A 63 0.02 -6.31 -4.62
N CYS A 64 0.16 -5.37 -5.54
CA CYS A 64 1.37 -5.14 -6.33
C CYS A 64 2.30 -4.19 -5.57
N LEU A 65 3.14 -4.75 -4.74
CA LEU A 65 4.13 -4.02 -3.96
C LEU A 65 5.35 -3.68 -4.82
N ALA A 66 5.56 -2.40 -5.07
CA ALA A 66 6.69 -1.91 -5.85
C ALA A 66 8.02 -2.41 -5.28
N ARG A 67 8.88 -2.87 -6.15
CA ARG A 67 10.26 -3.25 -5.87
C ARG A 67 11.15 -2.59 -6.91
N PHE A 68 12.35 -2.23 -6.51
CA PHE A 68 13.31 -1.61 -7.41
C PHE A 68 14.57 -2.47 -7.48
N ARG A 69 15.01 -2.82 -8.69
CA ARG A 69 16.23 -3.59 -8.88
C ARG A 69 17.40 -2.63 -9.07
N ASP A 70 18.32 -2.61 -8.10
CA ASP A 70 19.52 -1.77 -8.19
C ASP A 70 20.53 -2.30 -9.25
N GLU A 71 21.66 -1.60 -9.40
CA GLU A 71 22.71 -1.98 -10.36
C GLU A 71 23.40 -3.28 -10.00
N GLN A 72 23.46 -3.61 -8.71
CA GLN A 72 23.99 -4.85 -8.18
C GLN A 72 22.95 -5.99 -8.23
N ARG A 73 21.76 -5.73 -8.80
CA ARG A 73 20.62 -6.65 -8.91
C ARG A 73 19.93 -6.98 -7.57
N ASN A 74 20.19 -6.22 -6.51
CA ASN A 74 19.42 -6.35 -5.27
C ASN A 74 18.01 -5.82 -5.47
N LEU A 75 17.06 -6.44 -4.78
CA LEU A 75 15.64 -6.03 -4.84
C LEU A 75 15.33 -5.12 -3.64
N LEU A 76 15.28 -3.84 -3.89
CA LEU A 76 15.01 -2.82 -2.88
C LEU A 76 13.51 -2.72 -2.58
N ARG A 77 13.18 -2.53 -1.30
CA ARG A 77 11.82 -2.26 -0.82
C ARG A 77 11.51 -0.76 -0.89
N PRO A 78 10.23 -0.34 -0.89
CA PRO A 78 9.80 1.06 -1.01
C PRO A 78 10.51 2.02 -0.07
N ALA A 79 10.73 1.67 1.19
CA ALA A 79 11.43 2.49 2.16
C ALA A 79 12.84 2.92 1.73
N ALA A 80 13.51 2.15 0.88
CA ALA A 80 14.86 2.45 0.40
C ALA A 80 14.89 3.44 -0.78
N PHE A 81 13.81 3.54 -1.59
CA PHE A 81 13.83 4.37 -2.80
C PHE A 81 12.74 5.46 -2.85
N LEU A 82 11.57 5.27 -2.22
CA LEU A 82 10.48 6.25 -2.25
C LEU A 82 10.88 7.64 -1.71
N PRO A 83 11.68 7.77 -0.63
CA PRO A 83 12.11 9.09 -0.15
C PRO A 83 12.89 9.88 -1.21
N ARG A 84 13.66 9.19 -2.07
CA ARG A 84 14.41 9.84 -3.17
C ARG A 84 13.48 10.25 -4.30
N ILE A 85 12.52 9.41 -4.68
CA ILE A 85 11.48 9.75 -5.67
C ILE A 85 10.70 10.98 -5.20
N ALA A 86 10.34 11.03 -3.91
CA ALA A 86 9.67 12.17 -3.30
C ALA A 86 10.53 13.44 -3.32
N ALA A 87 11.82 13.34 -2.97
CA ALA A 87 12.76 14.47 -3.00
C ALA A 87 12.97 15.05 -4.42
N MET A 88 12.81 14.21 -5.45
CA MET A 88 12.86 14.63 -6.87
C MET A 88 11.52 15.20 -7.37
N GLY A 89 10.46 15.23 -6.54
CA GLY A 89 9.13 15.68 -6.94
C GLY A 89 8.41 14.73 -7.91
N LEU A 90 8.85 13.47 -7.98
CA LEU A 90 8.36 12.47 -8.95
C LEU A 90 7.29 11.52 -8.38
N MET A 91 6.81 11.71 -7.14
CA MET A 91 5.84 10.79 -6.53
C MET A 91 4.60 10.58 -7.38
N ARG A 92 3.98 11.65 -7.88
CA ARG A 92 2.78 11.55 -8.72
C ARG A 92 3.04 10.78 -10.02
N TRP A 93 4.15 11.05 -10.68
CA TRP A 93 4.56 10.31 -11.87
C TRP A 93 4.79 8.83 -11.55
N PHE A 94 5.42 8.55 -10.41
CA PHE A 94 5.69 7.19 -9.94
C PHE A 94 4.39 6.42 -9.65
N ASP A 95 3.45 7.02 -8.93
CA ASP A 95 2.15 6.38 -8.65
C ASP A 95 1.38 6.10 -9.95
N GLN A 96 1.40 7.02 -10.91
CA GLN A 96 0.82 6.78 -12.24
C GLN A 96 1.54 5.67 -13.02
N LEU A 97 2.87 5.56 -12.89
CA LEU A 97 3.63 4.45 -13.47
C LEU A 97 3.23 3.12 -12.84
N VAL A 98 3.12 3.04 -11.52
CA VAL A 98 2.68 1.85 -10.78
C VAL A 98 1.29 1.41 -11.24
N VAL A 99 0.34 2.34 -11.33
CA VAL A 99 -1.02 2.02 -11.80
C VAL A 99 -1.00 1.51 -13.24
N ARG A 100 -0.29 2.16 -14.16
CA ARG A 100 -0.17 1.68 -15.56
C ARG A 100 0.42 0.27 -15.64
N ARG A 101 1.49 -0.01 -14.89
CA ARG A 101 2.13 -1.34 -14.86
C ARG A 101 1.20 -2.40 -14.25
N THR A 102 0.37 -2.02 -13.27
CA THR A 102 -0.65 -2.91 -12.70
C THR A 102 -1.76 -3.21 -13.72
N ILE A 103 -2.21 -2.21 -14.49
CA ILE A 103 -3.15 -2.39 -15.60
C ILE A 103 -2.58 -3.34 -16.65
N ASP A 104 -1.32 -3.17 -17.05
CA ASP A 104 -0.66 -4.07 -18.00
C ASP A 104 -0.58 -5.51 -17.47
N SER A 105 -0.34 -5.68 -16.18
CA SER A 105 -0.39 -6.99 -15.53
C SER A 105 -1.80 -7.62 -15.56
N LEU A 106 -2.86 -6.81 -15.37
CA LEU A 106 -4.26 -7.25 -15.45
C LEU A 106 -4.68 -7.62 -16.88
N ARG A 107 -4.12 -6.96 -17.89
CA ARG A 107 -4.31 -7.33 -19.32
C ARG A 107 -3.65 -8.66 -19.63
N ALA A 108 -2.47 -8.92 -19.07
CA ALA A 108 -1.72 -10.15 -19.28
C ALA A 108 -2.34 -11.36 -18.55
N ASP A 109 -3.01 -11.14 -17.41
CA ASP A 109 -3.67 -12.18 -16.62
C ASP A 109 -5.17 -11.83 -16.44
N VAL A 110 -6.02 -12.48 -17.20
CA VAL A 110 -7.45 -12.21 -17.25
C VAL A 110 -8.22 -12.68 -16.00
N HIS A 111 -7.61 -13.53 -15.20
CA HIS A 111 -8.22 -14.07 -13.98
C HIS A 111 -7.77 -13.34 -12.71
N ALA A 112 -6.63 -12.66 -12.76
CA ALA A 112 -6.10 -11.95 -11.61
C ALA A 112 -6.91 -10.71 -11.26
N VAL A 113 -6.91 -10.40 -9.97
CA VAL A 113 -7.33 -9.12 -9.40
C VAL A 113 -6.13 -8.53 -8.70
N TYR A 114 -5.75 -7.31 -9.07
CA TYR A 114 -4.58 -6.65 -8.51
C TYR A 114 -4.93 -5.34 -7.81
N GLY A 115 -4.27 -5.09 -6.68
CA GLY A 115 -4.24 -3.80 -5.99
C GLY A 115 -2.91 -3.11 -6.16
N CYS A 116 -2.89 -1.79 -6.11
CA CYS A 116 -1.66 -1.01 -6.09
C CYS A 116 -1.83 0.30 -5.32
N ASN A 117 -0.75 0.72 -4.68
CA ASN A 117 -0.70 1.89 -3.83
C ASN A 117 -0.64 3.19 -4.63
N VAL A 118 -1.40 4.18 -4.18
CA VAL A 118 -1.37 5.58 -4.63
C VAL A 118 -1.28 6.48 -3.40
N SER A 119 -0.26 7.32 -3.36
CA SER A 119 -0.08 8.27 -2.26
C SER A 119 -1.17 9.34 -2.26
N ALA A 120 -1.57 9.79 -1.07
CA ALA A 120 -2.59 10.82 -0.90
C ALA A 120 -2.24 12.13 -1.66
N CYS A 121 -0.95 12.47 -1.77
CA CYS A 121 -0.50 13.64 -2.52
C CYS A 121 -0.68 13.51 -4.04
N SER A 122 -0.81 12.28 -4.57
CA SER A 122 -1.04 11.98 -5.97
C SER A 122 -2.52 11.84 -6.32
N ALA A 123 -3.38 11.68 -5.32
CA ALA A 123 -4.82 11.52 -5.47
C ALA A 123 -5.52 12.84 -5.87
N THR A 124 -5.26 13.27 -7.10
CA THR A 124 -5.83 14.49 -7.69
C THR A 124 -6.02 14.26 -9.19
N GLU A 125 -7.06 14.82 -9.75
CA GLU A 125 -7.34 14.68 -11.18
C GLU A 125 -6.46 15.64 -12.00
N ASP A 126 -5.57 15.08 -12.83
CA ASP A 126 -4.78 15.80 -13.83
C ASP A 126 -4.88 15.12 -15.20
N VAL A 127 -4.19 15.67 -16.20
CA VAL A 127 -4.23 15.15 -17.58
C VAL A 127 -3.74 13.69 -17.65
N ALA A 128 -2.69 13.35 -16.88
CA ALA A 128 -2.13 12.00 -16.90
C ALA A 128 -3.05 10.98 -16.21
N TRP A 129 -3.69 11.36 -15.11
CA TRP A 129 -4.72 10.54 -14.48
C TRP A 129 -5.97 10.38 -15.39
N ARG A 130 -6.41 11.45 -16.04
CA ARG A 130 -7.51 11.36 -17.02
C ARG A 130 -7.19 10.32 -18.10
N THR A 131 -6.00 10.35 -18.69
CA THR A 131 -5.60 9.39 -19.71
C THR A 131 -5.66 7.93 -19.20
N ILE A 132 -5.29 7.68 -17.93
CA ILE A 132 -5.38 6.34 -17.32
C ILE A 132 -6.85 5.92 -17.19
N PHE A 133 -7.70 6.79 -16.65
CA PHE A 133 -9.10 6.49 -16.42
C PHE A 133 -9.90 6.37 -17.71
N ASP A 134 -9.64 7.20 -18.71
CA ASP A 134 -10.27 7.11 -20.03
C ASP A 134 -9.91 5.78 -20.71
N GLY A 135 -8.68 5.30 -20.53
CA GLY A 135 -8.28 3.95 -20.96
C GLY A 135 -9.06 2.85 -20.25
N LEU A 136 -9.25 2.97 -18.94
CA LEU A 136 -10.03 2.00 -18.14
C LEU A 136 -11.52 2.02 -18.50
N ASP A 137 -12.09 3.16 -18.87
CA ASP A 137 -13.48 3.26 -19.34
C ASP A 137 -13.70 2.45 -20.62
N CYS A 138 -12.66 2.31 -21.44
CA CYS A 138 -12.69 1.47 -22.65
C CYS A 138 -12.47 -0.03 -22.34
N GLU A 139 -12.01 -0.37 -21.12
CA GLU A 139 -11.67 -1.73 -20.70
C GLU A 139 -12.36 -2.13 -19.38
N PRO A 140 -13.71 -2.21 -19.30
CA PRO A 140 -14.43 -2.46 -18.05
C PRO A 140 -14.07 -3.79 -17.37
N SER A 141 -13.64 -4.79 -18.13
CA SER A 141 -13.17 -6.08 -17.60
C SER A 141 -11.84 -5.96 -16.85
N VAL A 142 -10.98 -5.02 -17.22
CA VAL A 142 -9.73 -4.69 -16.53
C VAL A 142 -10.04 -3.83 -15.32
N ALA A 143 -10.84 -2.77 -15.50
CA ALA A 143 -11.19 -1.82 -14.44
C ALA A 143 -11.79 -2.52 -13.19
N LYS A 144 -12.72 -3.46 -13.38
CA LYS A 144 -13.36 -4.23 -12.28
C LYS A 144 -12.37 -5.08 -11.47
N ARG A 145 -11.20 -5.35 -12.00
CA ARG A 145 -10.15 -6.16 -11.37
C ARG A 145 -9.01 -5.31 -10.78
N LEU A 146 -9.10 -3.98 -10.89
CA LEU A 146 -8.15 -3.05 -10.30
C LEU A 146 -8.65 -2.52 -8.96
N VAL A 147 -7.79 -2.60 -7.94
CA VAL A 147 -7.99 -1.96 -6.63
C VAL A 147 -6.97 -0.83 -6.50
N ILE A 148 -7.44 0.39 -6.26
CA ILE A 148 -6.55 1.52 -5.94
C ILE A 148 -6.52 1.67 -4.42
N GLU A 149 -5.34 1.48 -3.83
CA GLU A 149 -5.11 1.58 -2.39
C GLU A 149 -4.57 2.97 -2.08
N ILE A 150 -5.34 3.77 -1.36
CA ILE A 150 -4.94 5.14 -0.99
C ILE A 150 -4.24 5.06 0.36
N THR A 151 -2.93 5.39 0.34
CA THR A 151 -2.11 5.35 1.55
C THR A 151 -2.34 6.58 2.43
N GLU A 152 -2.21 6.41 3.75
CA GLU A 152 -2.49 7.45 4.75
C GLU A 152 -1.31 8.37 5.08
N THR A 153 -0.21 8.27 4.37
CA THR A 153 1.02 9.05 4.63
C THR A 153 0.82 10.57 4.68
N ALA A 154 -0.30 11.05 4.15
CA ALA A 154 -0.71 12.46 4.19
C ALA A 154 -2.25 12.57 4.14
N PRO A 155 -2.83 13.70 4.62
CA PRO A 155 -4.25 13.94 4.45
C PRO A 155 -4.59 14.18 2.97
N LEU A 156 -5.69 13.57 2.51
CA LEU A 156 -6.26 13.89 1.20
C LEU A 156 -6.80 15.32 1.19
N ASN A 157 -6.60 16.01 0.08
CA ASN A 157 -7.32 17.25 -0.14
C ASN A 157 -8.82 16.96 -0.28
N PRO A 158 -9.71 17.61 0.50
CA PRO A 158 -11.14 17.27 0.50
C PRO A 158 -11.85 17.44 -0.84
N VAL A 159 -11.39 18.35 -1.68
CA VAL A 159 -12.01 18.64 -2.99
C VAL A 159 -11.45 17.69 -4.05
N THR A 160 -10.12 17.72 -4.25
CA THR A 160 -9.47 16.94 -5.31
C THR A 160 -9.46 15.45 -5.02
N GLY A 161 -9.27 15.04 -3.75
CA GLY A 161 -9.31 13.64 -3.33
C GLY A 161 -10.72 13.04 -3.50
N ARG A 162 -11.79 13.80 -3.22
CA ARG A 162 -13.16 13.35 -3.47
C ARG A 162 -13.43 13.20 -4.96
N ALA A 163 -12.99 14.14 -5.79
CA ALA A 163 -13.13 14.04 -7.24
C ALA A 163 -12.38 12.82 -7.78
N PHE A 164 -11.16 12.59 -7.29
CA PHE A 164 -10.33 11.43 -7.65
C PHE A 164 -11.03 10.10 -7.26
N ALA A 165 -11.51 9.98 -6.02
CA ALA A 165 -12.24 8.80 -5.58
C ALA A 165 -13.52 8.55 -6.41
N HIS A 166 -14.24 9.62 -6.75
CA HIS A 166 -15.41 9.52 -7.62
C HIS A 166 -15.04 9.01 -9.01
N ARG A 167 -13.94 9.51 -9.59
CA ARG A 167 -13.46 9.10 -10.91
C ARG A 167 -13.03 7.63 -10.95
N ILE A 168 -12.33 7.13 -9.89
CA ILE A 168 -11.99 5.72 -9.74
C ILE A 168 -13.26 4.85 -9.82
N ARG A 169 -14.32 5.21 -9.05
CA ARG A 169 -15.57 4.45 -9.04
C ARG A 169 -16.31 4.51 -10.38
N GLN A 170 -16.31 5.65 -11.04
CA GLN A 170 -16.91 5.80 -12.38
C GLN A 170 -16.27 4.86 -13.40
N SER A 171 -14.97 4.66 -13.34
CA SER A 171 -14.26 3.70 -14.20
C SER A 171 -14.54 2.24 -13.84
N GLY A 172 -15.23 1.97 -12.72
CA GLY A 172 -15.56 0.64 -12.25
C GLY A 172 -14.46 -0.03 -11.42
N CYS A 173 -13.41 0.72 -11.02
CA CYS A 173 -12.37 0.25 -10.12
C CYS A 173 -12.83 0.26 -8.66
N ARG A 174 -12.19 -0.55 -7.82
CA ARG A 174 -12.39 -0.56 -6.37
C ARG A 174 -11.40 0.37 -5.67
N ILE A 175 -11.81 0.87 -4.50
CA ILE A 175 -10.96 1.70 -3.64
C ILE A 175 -10.72 0.96 -2.32
N ALA A 176 -9.46 0.87 -1.92
CA ALA A 176 -9.05 0.50 -0.59
C ALA A 176 -8.48 1.73 0.15
N ILE A 177 -8.72 1.81 1.45
CA ILE A 177 -8.02 2.73 2.36
C ILE A 177 -7.04 1.90 3.18
N ASP A 178 -5.78 2.30 3.12
CA ASP A 178 -4.70 1.67 3.86
C ASP A 178 -4.59 2.21 5.28
N ASP A 179 -3.98 1.42 6.20
CA ASP A 179 -3.64 1.79 7.58
C ASP A 179 -4.83 2.33 8.42
N PHE A 180 -6.04 1.77 8.27
CA PHE A 180 -7.23 2.21 9.01
C PHE A 180 -7.01 2.11 10.52
N GLY A 181 -7.31 3.22 11.20
CA GLY A 181 -7.16 3.37 12.66
C GLY A 181 -5.85 4.03 13.09
N VAL A 182 -4.95 4.36 12.17
CA VAL A 182 -3.68 5.06 12.43
C VAL A 182 -3.59 6.32 11.53
N GLY A 183 -2.77 7.28 11.92
CA GLY A 183 -2.40 8.45 11.12
C GLY A 183 -3.59 9.27 10.61
N HIS A 184 -3.65 9.48 9.29
CA HIS A 184 -4.67 10.28 8.63
C HIS A 184 -5.84 9.46 8.07
N SER A 185 -5.88 8.15 8.30
CA SER A 185 -6.86 7.23 7.70
C SER A 185 -8.31 7.64 7.95
N ALA A 186 -8.64 8.09 9.15
CA ALA A 186 -10.00 8.55 9.48
C ALA A 186 -10.41 9.78 8.65
N ALA A 187 -9.50 10.74 8.45
CA ALA A 187 -9.75 11.92 7.61
C ALA A 187 -9.86 11.54 6.12
N ASN A 188 -8.97 10.68 5.64
CA ASN A 188 -8.97 10.19 4.27
C ASN A 188 -10.23 9.38 3.97
N HIS A 189 -10.70 8.57 4.92
CA HIS A 189 -11.96 7.84 4.82
C HIS A 189 -13.14 8.77 4.58
N LEU A 190 -13.25 9.88 5.34
CA LEU A 190 -14.33 10.88 5.16
C LEU A 190 -14.27 11.56 3.79
N VAL A 191 -13.08 11.76 3.23
CA VAL A 191 -12.90 12.37 1.90
C VAL A 191 -13.27 11.40 0.79
N VAL A 192 -12.81 10.16 0.88
CA VAL A 192 -13.10 9.10 -0.09
C VAL A 192 -14.58 8.73 -0.09
N GLY A 193 -15.24 8.85 1.06
CA GLY A 193 -16.57 8.29 1.30
C GLY A 193 -16.43 6.75 1.43
N ASN A 194 -17.50 6.01 1.35
CA ASN A 194 -17.49 4.55 1.57
C ASN A 194 -16.50 3.83 0.63
N PRO A 195 -15.28 3.43 1.09
CA PRO A 195 -14.38 2.61 0.30
C PRO A 195 -14.94 1.19 0.16
N ASP A 196 -14.48 0.43 -0.83
CA ASP A 196 -14.84 -0.98 -0.98
C ASP A 196 -14.12 -1.83 0.06
N ILE A 197 -12.90 -1.46 0.40
CA ILE A 197 -11.99 -2.20 1.26
C ILE A 197 -11.36 -1.25 2.29
N VAL A 198 -11.23 -1.72 3.52
CA VAL A 198 -10.43 -1.09 4.57
C VAL A 198 -9.36 -2.07 5.01
N LYS A 199 -8.09 -1.64 5.02
CA LYS A 199 -6.95 -2.42 5.50
C LYS A 199 -6.58 -1.93 6.90
N MET A 200 -6.52 -2.83 7.85
CA MET A 200 -6.17 -2.56 9.24
C MET A 200 -4.68 -2.79 9.44
N ASP A 201 -3.96 -1.76 9.89
CA ASP A 201 -2.51 -1.78 10.08
C ASP A 201 -2.05 -2.87 11.06
N ARG A 202 -0.90 -3.46 10.77
CA ARG A 202 -0.25 -4.49 11.58
C ARG A 202 -0.01 -4.08 13.05
N SER A 203 0.12 -2.80 13.37
CA SER A 203 0.32 -2.35 14.75
C SER A 203 -0.87 -2.69 15.65
N MET A 204 -2.07 -2.82 15.08
CA MET A 204 -3.25 -3.28 15.78
C MET A 204 -3.07 -4.70 16.31
N LEU A 205 -2.41 -5.60 15.57
CA LEU A 205 -2.06 -6.96 16.01
C LEU A 205 -1.14 -6.93 17.23
N VAL A 206 -0.14 -6.07 17.22
CA VAL A 206 0.85 -5.98 18.31
C VAL A 206 0.19 -5.59 19.64
N LEU A 207 -0.76 -4.66 19.62
CA LEU A 207 -1.49 -4.20 20.79
C LEU A 207 -2.38 -5.28 21.44
N ILE A 208 -2.74 -6.31 20.69
CA ILE A 208 -3.83 -7.23 21.03
C ILE A 208 -3.32 -8.64 21.40
N ARG A 209 -2.10 -9.01 20.95
CA ARG A 209 -1.53 -10.37 21.12
C ARG A 209 -1.59 -10.90 22.56
N HIS A 210 -1.60 -10.04 23.57
CA HIS A 210 -1.40 -10.43 24.98
C HIS A 210 -2.50 -9.99 25.95
N ASN A 211 -3.62 -9.40 25.49
CA ASN A 211 -4.58 -8.79 26.42
C ASN A 211 -6.04 -9.04 26.02
N ALA A 212 -6.85 -9.56 26.95
CA ALA A 212 -8.29 -9.76 26.75
C ALA A 212 -9.05 -8.45 26.47
N VAL A 213 -8.63 -7.34 27.09
CA VAL A 213 -9.18 -6.00 26.83
C VAL A 213 -8.89 -5.57 25.40
N GLY A 214 -7.67 -5.85 24.91
CA GLY A 214 -7.28 -5.57 23.53
C GLY A 214 -8.16 -6.32 22.52
N ARG A 215 -8.48 -7.60 22.74
CA ARG A 215 -9.37 -8.36 21.87
C ARG A 215 -10.79 -7.79 21.81
N TYR A 216 -11.32 -7.28 22.92
CA TYR A 216 -12.61 -6.60 22.92
C TYR A 216 -12.57 -5.29 22.11
N GLN A 217 -11.51 -4.50 22.27
CA GLN A 217 -11.31 -3.27 21.51
C GLN A 217 -11.16 -3.54 20.01
N LEU A 218 -10.43 -4.61 19.62
CA LEU A 218 -10.31 -5.02 18.23
C LEU A 218 -11.68 -5.32 17.62
N ARG A 219 -12.52 -6.13 18.28
CA ARG A 219 -13.87 -6.46 17.78
C ARG A 219 -14.71 -5.19 17.54
N ARG A 220 -14.60 -4.20 18.41
CA ARG A 220 -15.31 -2.92 18.22
C ARG A 220 -14.77 -2.14 17.02
N LEU A 221 -13.46 -2.11 16.86
CA LEU A 221 -12.82 -1.46 15.72
C LEU A 221 -13.17 -2.15 14.40
N VAL A 222 -13.15 -3.49 14.39
CA VAL A 222 -13.58 -4.30 13.24
C VAL A 222 -15.05 -4.04 12.90
N ALA A 223 -15.93 -4.03 13.89
CA ALA A 223 -17.35 -3.72 13.68
C ALA A 223 -17.49 -2.30 13.07
N HIS A 224 -16.75 -1.34 13.58
CA HIS A 224 -16.75 0.02 13.04
C HIS A 224 -16.20 0.07 11.59
N ALA A 225 -15.14 -0.69 11.29
CA ALA A 225 -14.62 -0.76 9.91
C ALA A 225 -15.67 -1.32 8.93
N TYR A 226 -16.45 -2.33 9.33
CA TYR A 226 -17.54 -2.89 8.52
C TYR A 226 -18.76 -1.95 8.37
N GLU A 227 -18.92 -0.94 9.21
CA GLU A 227 -19.92 0.11 8.98
C GLU A 227 -19.58 0.99 7.76
N HIS A 228 -18.31 0.98 7.35
CA HIS A 228 -17.77 1.89 6.35
C HIS A 228 -17.29 1.22 5.07
N ALA A 229 -16.95 -0.07 5.12
CA ALA A 229 -16.46 -0.83 3.98
C ALA A 229 -17.12 -2.20 3.92
N ARG A 230 -17.23 -2.74 2.70
CA ARG A 230 -17.71 -4.09 2.47
C ARG A 230 -16.73 -5.14 2.97
N ASP A 231 -15.44 -4.93 2.69
CA ASP A 231 -14.38 -5.88 3.00
C ASP A 231 -13.38 -5.22 3.97
N VAL A 232 -13.01 -5.96 5.03
CA VAL A 232 -11.99 -5.55 5.99
C VAL A 232 -10.85 -6.55 5.91
N VAL A 233 -9.63 -6.03 5.74
CA VAL A 233 -8.39 -6.81 5.60
C VAL A 233 -7.50 -6.56 6.82
N ALA A 234 -6.99 -7.60 7.45
CA ALA A 234 -5.93 -7.48 8.46
C ALA A 234 -4.56 -7.62 7.80
N GLU A 235 -3.67 -6.68 8.05
CA GLU A 235 -2.31 -6.69 7.56
C GLU A 235 -1.31 -7.27 8.56
N GLY A 236 -0.17 -7.76 8.05
CA GLY A 236 0.94 -8.23 8.88
C GLY A 236 0.62 -9.49 9.69
N VAL A 237 -0.24 -10.37 9.18
CA VAL A 237 -0.51 -11.68 9.79
C VAL A 237 0.67 -12.61 9.52
N GLU A 238 1.51 -12.81 10.54
CA GLU A 238 2.79 -13.52 10.41
C GLU A 238 2.68 -15.03 10.74
N ASN A 239 1.68 -15.41 11.53
CA ASN A 239 1.56 -16.77 12.06
C ASN A 239 0.10 -17.18 12.31
N GLU A 240 -0.08 -18.46 12.70
CA GLU A 240 -1.40 -19.04 12.96
C GLU A 240 -2.14 -18.37 14.13
N LEU A 241 -1.42 -17.92 15.16
CA LEU A 241 -2.04 -17.22 16.29
C LEU A 241 -2.64 -15.88 15.86
N ASP A 242 -1.90 -15.11 15.06
CA ASP A 242 -2.40 -13.84 14.50
C ASP A 242 -3.64 -14.08 13.65
N ARG A 243 -3.59 -15.08 12.76
CA ARG A 243 -4.73 -15.46 11.92
C ARG A 243 -5.98 -15.79 12.77
N GLN A 244 -5.80 -16.61 13.81
CA GLN A 244 -6.91 -17.00 14.68
C GLN A 244 -7.50 -15.79 15.42
N VAL A 245 -6.67 -14.88 15.93
CA VAL A 245 -7.11 -13.65 16.61
C VAL A 245 -7.92 -12.78 15.65
N MET A 246 -7.50 -12.64 14.39
CA MET A 246 -8.22 -11.86 13.38
C MET A 246 -9.55 -12.52 13.00
N MET A 247 -9.56 -13.83 12.83
CA MET A 247 -10.79 -14.59 12.56
C MET A 247 -11.78 -14.49 13.72
N ASP A 248 -11.33 -14.62 14.97
CA ASP A 248 -12.15 -14.47 16.18
C ASP A 248 -12.70 -13.04 16.35
N ALA A 249 -12.01 -12.06 15.80
CA ALA A 249 -12.48 -10.66 15.75
C ALA A 249 -13.53 -10.43 14.66
N GLY A 250 -13.74 -11.38 13.75
CA GLY A 250 -14.69 -11.29 12.66
C GLY A 250 -14.12 -10.80 11.34
N ILE A 251 -12.79 -10.66 11.23
CA ILE A 251 -12.13 -10.26 9.98
C ILE A 251 -12.10 -11.45 9.03
N GLN A 252 -12.57 -11.25 7.80
CA GLN A 252 -12.67 -12.32 6.80
C GLN A 252 -11.44 -12.42 5.89
N TRP A 253 -10.68 -11.34 5.74
CA TRP A 253 -9.55 -11.24 4.83
C TRP A 253 -8.28 -10.85 5.56
N ALA A 254 -7.14 -11.41 5.17
CA ALA A 254 -5.87 -11.10 5.76
C ALA A 254 -4.72 -11.20 4.76
N GLN A 255 -3.65 -10.46 5.05
CA GLN A 255 -2.42 -10.36 4.29
C GLN A 255 -1.22 -10.48 5.22
N GLY A 256 -0.12 -11.09 4.76
CA GLY A 256 1.13 -11.22 5.51
C GLY A 256 1.83 -12.54 5.26
N ASP A 257 2.97 -12.72 5.92
CA ASP A 257 3.88 -13.86 5.69
C ASP A 257 3.21 -15.23 5.89
N HIS A 258 2.19 -15.30 6.78
CA HIS A 258 1.44 -16.54 6.97
C HIS A 258 0.75 -17.05 5.68
N PHE A 259 0.42 -16.16 4.76
CA PHE A 259 -0.26 -16.48 3.51
C PHE A 259 0.67 -16.54 2.30
N SER A 260 1.89 -15.98 2.38
CA SER A 260 2.82 -15.82 1.24
C SER A 260 3.24 -17.16 0.60
N GLY A 261 3.26 -18.26 1.34
CA GLY A 261 3.59 -19.59 0.82
C GLY A 261 2.42 -20.34 0.15
N ARG A 262 1.18 -19.85 0.26
CA ARG A 262 -0.03 -20.54 -0.21
C ARG A 262 -0.45 -20.14 -1.63
N ALA A 263 0.00 -19.00 -2.12
CA ALA A 263 -0.32 -18.49 -3.45
C ALA A 263 0.17 -19.37 -4.62
N ASN A 264 1.06 -20.34 -4.36
CA ASN A 264 1.64 -21.22 -5.37
C ASN A 264 1.00 -22.62 -5.38
N ALA A 265 -0.07 -22.87 -4.65
CA ALA A 265 -0.67 -24.20 -4.48
C ALA A 265 -2.06 -24.34 -5.14
N ALA A 266 -2.47 -23.42 -5.99
CA ALA A 266 -3.75 -23.47 -6.72
C ALA A 266 -3.54 -23.49 -8.25
#